data_429f4f9e225530a873ac1d9a34c83c45
#
_entry.id   429f4f9e225530a873ac1d9a34c83c45
#
_cell.length_a   1.000
_cell.length_b   1.000
_cell.length_c   1.000
_cell.angle_alpha   90.00
_cell.angle_beta   90.00
_cell.angle_gamma   90.00
#
_symmetry.space_group_name_H-M   'P 1'
#
loop_
_entity.id
_entity.type
_entity.pdbx_description
1 polymer ?
#
loop_
_entity_poly.entity_id
_entity_poly.type
_entity_poly.pdbx_seq_one_letter_code
_entity_poly.pdbx_strand_id
1 'polypeptide(L)'
;GISFYMFQSIGYVIDVYNKKHKPASSLIDFMTYVSLFPQLIAGPIVRYSDIQNELVKRETSFSKFSEGIKRFVIGLSKKVLIANVLGEIITFLIEETVVSAWLKPILFTLQIYYDFSGYSDMAIGLGLMFGFRFLENFNYPLIASSITDFWRRWHISLSSWFKEYLYIPLGGNRKGKIRTYINLFIVFLNIYIIISAFDYEVSFIKGSS
;
A
#
# COMPACT_ATOMS: atom_id res chain seq x y z
N GLY A 1 11.12 -0.13 -2.09
CA GLY A 1 11.64 0.60 -3.05
C GLY A 1 11.57 2.10 -3.16
N ILE A 2 12.25 2.59 -4.17
CA ILE A 2 12.38 4.02 -4.50
C ILE A 2 11.00 4.67 -4.70
N SER A 3 10.05 3.97 -5.30
CA SER A 3 8.70 4.48 -5.56
C SER A 3 7.97 4.95 -4.29
N PHE A 4 8.12 4.24 -3.17
CA PHE A 4 7.48 4.63 -1.91
C PHE A 4 8.08 5.91 -1.33
N TYR A 5 9.41 6.06 -1.39
CA TYR A 5 10.07 7.30 -1.00
C TYR A 5 9.60 8.50 -1.84
N MET A 6 9.41 8.28 -3.14
CA MET A 6 8.91 9.31 -4.03
C MET A 6 7.48 9.74 -3.67
N PHE A 7 6.57 8.79 -3.42
CA PHE A 7 5.19 9.11 -3.03
C PHE A 7 5.14 9.92 -1.74
N GLN A 8 5.91 9.54 -0.74
CA GLN A 8 5.97 10.24 0.53
C GLN A 8 6.56 11.65 0.38
N SER A 9 7.69 11.76 -0.33
CA SER A 9 8.35 13.04 -0.54
C SER A 9 7.52 14.01 -1.38
N ILE A 10 6.94 13.53 -2.49
CA ILE A 10 6.07 14.35 -3.35
C ILE A 10 4.81 14.78 -2.58
N GLY A 11 4.15 13.85 -1.87
CA GLY A 11 2.98 14.16 -1.06
C GLY A 11 3.29 15.21 -0.01
N TYR A 12 4.42 15.07 0.70
CA TYR A 12 4.88 16.05 1.69
C TYR A 12 5.09 17.45 1.09
N VAL A 13 5.82 17.53 -0.04
CA VAL A 13 6.08 18.83 -0.70
C VAL A 13 4.79 19.51 -1.15
N ILE A 14 3.88 18.75 -1.76
CA ILE A 14 2.57 19.27 -2.20
C ILE A 14 1.73 19.75 -1.00
N ASP A 15 1.71 19.00 0.10
CA ASP A 15 0.91 19.35 1.29
C ASP A 15 1.48 20.59 2.01
N VAL A 16 2.81 20.74 2.09
CA VAL A 16 3.46 21.95 2.61
C VAL A 16 3.17 23.14 1.68
N TYR A 17 3.31 22.97 0.36
CA TYR A 17 3.00 24.02 -0.61
C TYR A 17 1.54 24.49 -0.50
N ASN A 18 0.61 23.56 -0.35
CA ASN A 18 -0.82 23.83 -0.17
C ASN A 18 -1.18 24.30 1.26
N LYS A 19 -0.19 24.45 2.14
CA LYS A 19 -0.37 24.89 3.54
C LYS A 19 -1.29 23.97 4.35
N LYS A 20 -1.36 22.69 4.03
CA LYS A 20 -2.14 21.70 4.80
C LYS A 20 -1.53 21.44 6.18
N HIS A 21 -0.20 21.49 6.28
CA HIS A 21 0.55 21.41 7.53
C HIS A 21 1.83 22.26 7.46
N LYS A 22 2.45 22.49 8.61
CA LYS A 22 3.75 23.18 8.68
C LYS A 22 4.86 22.22 8.20
N PRO A 23 5.96 22.78 7.64
CA PRO A 23 7.13 21.97 7.33
C PRO A 23 7.65 21.25 8.57
N ALA A 24 8.35 20.14 8.36
CA ALA A 24 9.09 19.45 9.41
C ALA A 24 10.04 20.40 10.13
N SER A 25 10.19 20.24 11.44
CA SER A 25 11.00 21.14 12.28
C SER A 25 12.49 21.07 11.93
N SER A 26 12.93 19.94 11.40
CA SER A 26 14.30 19.71 10.97
C SER A 26 14.38 18.76 9.79
N LEU A 27 15.53 18.76 9.10
CA LEU A 27 15.83 17.77 8.07
C LEU A 27 15.83 16.34 8.64
N ILE A 28 16.26 16.17 9.89
CA ILE A 28 16.28 14.87 10.58
C ILE A 28 14.84 14.34 10.73
N ASP A 29 13.88 15.18 11.11
CA ASP A 29 12.48 14.78 11.24
C ASP A 29 11.90 14.32 9.91
N PHE A 30 12.20 15.05 8.82
CA PHE A 30 11.79 14.67 7.48
C PHE A 30 12.45 13.36 7.03
N MET A 31 13.74 13.20 7.23
CA MET A 31 14.45 11.95 6.90
C MET A 31 13.92 10.77 7.71
N THR A 32 13.64 10.98 9.01
CA THR A 32 13.03 9.96 9.87
C THR A 32 11.66 9.53 9.34
N TYR A 33 10.82 10.50 8.93
CA TYR A 33 9.52 10.22 8.33
C TYR A 33 9.66 9.36 7.07
N VAL A 34 10.52 9.75 6.13
CA VAL A 34 10.66 9.06 4.85
C VAL A 34 11.32 7.70 5.01
N SER A 35 12.27 7.54 5.94
CA SER A 35 13.02 6.30 6.16
C SER A 35 12.40 5.37 7.22
N LEU A 36 11.21 5.64 7.69
CA LEU A 36 10.55 4.83 8.72
C LEU A 36 10.32 3.39 8.23
N PHE A 37 11.10 2.46 8.77
CA PHE A 37 11.27 1.12 8.20
C PHE A 37 10.00 0.27 8.06
N PRO A 38 8.96 0.35 8.93
CA PRO A 38 7.78 -0.49 8.76
C PRO A 38 7.00 -0.21 7.47
N GLN A 39 7.12 0.99 6.90
CA GLN A 39 6.40 1.40 5.70
C GLN A 39 7.21 1.25 4.40
N LEU A 40 8.54 0.97 4.47
CA LEU A 40 9.49 1.17 3.36
C LEU A 40 9.29 0.30 2.12
N ILE A 41 8.82 -0.94 2.24
CA ILE A 41 8.81 -1.89 1.11
C ILE A 41 7.42 -1.97 0.48
N ALA A 42 6.41 -2.33 1.25
CA ALA A 42 5.02 -2.48 0.80
C ALA A 42 4.01 -2.14 1.91
N GLY A 43 4.44 -1.37 2.92
CA GLY A 43 3.55 -0.85 3.96
C GLY A 43 2.56 0.18 3.42
N PRO A 44 1.61 0.65 4.22
CA PRO A 44 0.75 1.76 3.82
C PRO A 44 1.58 3.00 3.49
N ILE A 45 1.18 3.74 2.44
CA ILE A 45 1.77 5.05 2.14
C ILE A 45 1.26 6.03 3.19
N VAL A 46 2.09 6.27 4.19
CA VAL A 46 1.76 7.14 5.32
C VAL A 46 2.06 8.59 4.94
N ARG A 47 1.14 9.50 5.19
CA ARG A 47 1.38 10.94 5.00
C ARG A 47 2.07 11.54 6.20
N TYR A 48 2.81 12.62 5.99
CA TYR A 48 3.44 13.33 7.10
C TYR A 48 2.43 13.82 8.13
N SER A 49 1.26 14.32 7.66
CA SER A 49 0.15 14.74 8.51
C SER A 49 -0.36 13.65 9.45
N ASP A 50 -0.27 12.39 9.04
CA ASP A 50 -0.83 11.27 9.81
C ASP A 50 0.05 10.89 11.01
N ILE A 51 1.35 11.16 10.93
CA ILE A 51 2.33 10.74 11.96
C ILE A 51 3.17 11.88 12.55
N GLN A 52 3.00 13.14 12.09
CA GLN A 52 3.82 14.27 12.55
C GLN A 52 3.81 14.44 14.07
N ASN A 53 2.66 14.22 14.72
CA ASN A 53 2.55 14.33 16.17
C ASN A 53 3.29 13.20 16.88
N GLU A 54 3.25 12.01 16.32
CA GLU A 54 3.89 10.80 16.86
C GLU A 54 5.41 10.81 16.62
N LEU A 55 5.89 11.53 15.60
CA LEU A 55 7.33 11.76 15.40
C LEU A 55 7.93 12.58 16.54
N VAL A 56 7.17 13.58 17.04
CA VAL A 56 7.62 14.47 18.13
C VAL A 56 7.37 13.83 19.50
N LYS A 57 6.17 13.30 19.73
CA LYS A 57 5.76 12.72 21.01
C LYS A 57 5.03 11.40 20.78
N ARG A 58 5.75 10.31 21.00
CA ARG A 58 5.18 8.95 20.91
C ARG A 58 4.67 8.49 22.25
N GLU A 59 3.49 7.92 22.25
CA GLU A 59 2.93 7.22 23.40
C GLU A 59 3.04 5.71 23.16
N THR A 60 3.96 5.09 23.86
CA THR A 60 4.10 3.62 23.88
C THR A 60 3.39 3.09 25.13
N SER A 61 2.66 1.99 24.97
CA SER A 61 2.04 1.28 26.08
C SER A 61 2.12 -0.22 25.85
N PHE A 62 2.09 -0.99 26.94
CA PHE A 62 2.07 -2.46 26.83
C PHE A 62 0.86 -2.97 26.04
N SER A 63 -0.28 -2.29 26.14
CA SER A 63 -1.48 -2.61 25.36
C SER A 63 -1.24 -2.42 23.85
N LYS A 64 -0.70 -1.27 23.42
CA LYS A 64 -0.37 -1.02 22.00
C LYS A 64 0.68 -2.02 21.48
N PHE A 65 1.68 -2.33 22.29
CA PHE A 65 2.71 -3.31 21.95
C PHE A 65 2.11 -4.71 21.75
N SER A 66 1.25 -5.16 22.67
CA SER A 66 0.56 -6.44 22.56
C SER A 66 -0.37 -6.51 21.35
N GLU A 67 -1.11 -5.44 21.06
CA GLU A 67 -1.94 -5.30 19.85
C GLU A 67 -1.08 -5.38 18.58
N GLY A 68 0.06 -4.69 18.57
CA GLY A 68 1.03 -4.72 17.47
C GLY A 68 1.55 -6.12 17.20
N ILE A 69 1.92 -6.89 18.24
CA ILE A 69 2.35 -8.29 18.10
C ILE A 69 1.23 -9.14 17.50
N LYS A 70 -0.01 -9.04 18.01
CA LYS A 70 -1.15 -9.79 17.48
C LYS A 70 -1.36 -9.50 16.00
N ARG A 71 -1.33 -8.23 15.62
CA ARG A 71 -1.50 -7.81 14.24
C ARG A 71 -0.37 -8.32 13.34
N PHE A 72 0.87 -8.26 13.80
CA PHE A 72 2.03 -8.78 13.09
C PHE A 72 1.92 -10.29 12.85
N VAL A 73 1.56 -11.06 13.87
CA VAL A 73 1.40 -12.52 13.78
C VAL A 73 0.27 -12.90 12.81
N ILE A 74 -0.85 -12.17 12.83
CA ILE A 74 -1.94 -12.36 11.87
C ILE A 74 -1.44 -12.11 10.44
N GLY A 75 -0.70 -11.02 10.20
CA GLY A 75 -0.11 -10.72 8.90
C GLY A 75 0.87 -11.79 8.43
N LEU A 76 1.76 -12.23 9.32
CA LEU A 76 2.70 -13.32 9.04
C LEU A 76 1.97 -14.63 8.71
N SER A 77 0.90 -14.95 9.43
CA SER A 77 0.07 -16.13 9.16
C SER A 77 -0.59 -16.07 7.79
N LYS A 78 -1.12 -14.92 7.38
CA LYS A 78 -1.66 -14.72 6.03
C LYS A 78 -0.61 -15.01 4.96
N LYS A 79 0.62 -14.52 5.15
CA LYS A 79 1.71 -14.73 4.19
C LYS A 79 2.17 -16.18 4.15
N VAL A 80 2.52 -16.75 5.30
CA VAL A 80 3.17 -18.06 5.37
C VAL A 80 2.19 -19.20 5.14
N LEU A 81 1.01 -19.16 5.81
CA LEU A 81 0.07 -20.28 5.81
C LEU A 81 -0.92 -20.23 4.63
N ILE A 82 -1.13 -19.06 4.01
CA ILE A 82 -2.11 -18.93 2.93
C ILE A 82 -1.41 -18.54 1.64
N ALA A 83 -0.77 -17.37 1.56
CA ALA A 83 -0.24 -16.86 0.29
C ALA A 83 0.86 -17.75 -0.29
N ASN A 84 1.83 -18.18 0.52
CA ASN A 84 2.90 -19.06 0.05
C ASN A 84 2.35 -20.41 -0.41
N VAL A 85 1.43 -21.02 0.33
CA VAL A 85 0.80 -22.29 -0.02
C VAL A 85 0.00 -22.17 -1.33
N LEU A 86 -0.76 -21.08 -1.51
CA LEU A 86 -1.47 -20.82 -2.77
C LEU A 86 -0.49 -20.67 -3.94
N GLY A 87 0.65 -19.99 -3.72
CA GLY A 87 1.71 -19.86 -4.71
C GLY A 87 2.28 -21.21 -5.13
N GLU A 88 2.56 -22.09 -4.19
CA GLU A 88 3.02 -23.46 -4.46
C GLU A 88 1.98 -24.25 -5.25
N ILE A 89 0.71 -24.22 -4.85
CA ILE A 89 -0.37 -24.92 -5.58
C ILE A 89 -0.43 -24.45 -7.03
N ILE A 90 -0.31 -23.15 -7.30
CA ILE A 90 -0.32 -22.60 -8.66
C ILE A 90 0.81 -23.21 -9.51
N THR A 91 2.00 -23.41 -8.93
CA THR A 91 3.14 -24.00 -9.64
C THR A 91 2.95 -25.49 -10.00
N PHE A 92 2.14 -26.21 -9.23
CA PHE A 92 1.78 -27.60 -9.52
C PHE A 92 0.70 -27.77 -10.61
N LEU A 93 -0.06 -26.71 -10.91
CA LEU A 93 -1.07 -26.72 -11.96
C LEU A 93 -0.43 -26.56 -13.36
N ILE A 94 0.40 -27.53 -13.77
CA ILE A 94 1.16 -27.45 -15.03
C ILE A 94 0.26 -27.74 -16.23
N GLU A 95 -0.69 -28.67 -16.11
CA GLU A 95 -1.56 -29.08 -17.23
C GLU A 95 -2.58 -27.98 -17.58
N GLU A 96 -2.67 -27.67 -18.88
CA GLU A 96 -3.63 -26.71 -19.42
C GLU A 96 -4.99 -27.38 -19.67
N THR A 97 -5.72 -27.57 -18.60
CA THR A 97 -7.12 -28.03 -18.65
C THR A 97 -8.08 -26.89 -18.43
N VAL A 98 -9.36 -27.08 -18.80
CA VAL A 98 -10.41 -26.07 -18.49
C VAL A 98 -10.47 -25.77 -16.99
N VAL A 99 -10.28 -26.77 -16.16
CA VAL A 99 -10.27 -26.61 -14.69
C VAL A 99 -9.09 -25.76 -14.25
N SER A 100 -7.87 -26.05 -14.74
CA SER A 100 -6.68 -25.27 -14.37
C SER A 100 -6.77 -23.82 -14.87
N ALA A 101 -7.38 -23.60 -16.06
CA ALA A 101 -7.57 -22.26 -16.62
C ALA A 101 -8.47 -21.37 -15.76
N TRP A 102 -9.48 -21.92 -15.08
CA TRP A 102 -10.31 -21.18 -14.12
C TRP A 102 -9.71 -21.13 -12.71
N LEU A 103 -9.07 -22.21 -12.28
CA LEU A 103 -8.53 -22.30 -10.92
C LEU A 103 -7.32 -21.38 -10.71
N LYS A 104 -6.39 -21.30 -11.68
CA LYS A 104 -5.21 -20.44 -11.61
C LYS A 104 -5.53 -18.96 -11.31
N PRO A 105 -6.42 -18.28 -12.05
CA PRO A 105 -6.75 -16.89 -11.74
C PRO A 105 -7.39 -16.69 -10.37
N ILE A 106 -8.21 -17.63 -9.91
CA ILE A 106 -8.84 -17.58 -8.58
C ILE A 106 -7.77 -17.69 -7.50
N LEU A 107 -6.91 -18.71 -7.58
CA LEU A 107 -5.83 -18.92 -6.61
C LEU A 107 -4.84 -17.75 -6.62
N PHE A 108 -4.49 -17.23 -7.80
CA PHE A 108 -3.61 -16.09 -7.95
C PHE A 108 -4.21 -14.80 -7.33
N THR A 109 -5.51 -14.58 -7.53
CA THR A 109 -6.21 -13.45 -6.89
C THR A 109 -6.16 -13.54 -5.37
N LEU A 110 -6.40 -14.72 -4.82
CA LEU A 110 -6.31 -14.96 -3.38
C LEU A 110 -4.87 -14.84 -2.88
N GLN A 111 -3.90 -15.38 -3.62
CA GLN A 111 -2.48 -15.28 -3.31
C GLN A 111 -2.04 -13.83 -3.18
N ILE A 112 -2.27 -13.00 -4.20
CA ILE A 112 -1.91 -11.57 -4.18
C ILE A 112 -2.60 -10.86 -3.01
N TYR A 113 -3.87 -11.14 -2.77
CA TYR A 113 -4.61 -10.52 -1.67
C TYR A 113 -4.00 -10.86 -0.31
N TYR A 114 -3.78 -12.14 -0.03
CA TYR A 114 -3.25 -12.56 1.26
C TYR A 114 -1.78 -12.20 1.43
N ASP A 115 -0.99 -12.22 0.37
CA ASP A 115 0.42 -11.80 0.40
C ASP A 115 0.53 -10.32 0.74
N PHE A 116 -0.18 -9.47 0.03
CA PHE A 116 -0.07 -8.03 0.21
C PHE A 116 -0.79 -7.55 1.48
N SER A 117 -1.98 -8.07 1.79
CA SER A 117 -2.67 -7.72 3.04
C SER A 117 -1.91 -8.22 4.26
N GLY A 118 -1.27 -9.38 4.17
CA GLY A 118 -0.42 -9.93 5.22
C GLY A 118 0.79 -9.03 5.49
N TYR A 119 1.45 -8.57 4.44
CA TYR A 119 2.56 -7.62 4.58
C TYR A 119 2.10 -6.30 5.21
N SER A 120 0.95 -5.76 4.75
CA SER A 120 0.39 -4.54 5.31
C SER A 120 0.05 -4.69 6.80
N ASP A 121 -0.53 -5.84 7.20
CA ASP A 121 -0.81 -6.13 8.61
C ASP A 121 0.47 -6.21 9.45
N MET A 122 1.54 -6.82 8.92
CA MET A 122 2.85 -6.83 9.60
C MET A 122 3.40 -5.42 9.77
N ALA A 123 3.32 -4.57 8.74
CA ALA A 123 3.78 -3.19 8.78
C ALA A 123 3.00 -2.35 9.82
N ILE A 124 1.67 -2.47 9.84
CA ILE A 124 0.81 -1.81 10.84
C ILE A 124 1.13 -2.32 12.24
N GLY A 125 1.31 -3.63 12.40
CA GLY A 125 1.69 -4.24 13.67
C GLY A 125 3.03 -3.71 14.20
N LEU A 126 4.04 -3.65 13.35
CA LEU A 126 5.34 -3.05 13.68
C LEU A 126 5.19 -1.57 14.06
N GLY A 127 4.42 -0.79 13.28
CA GLY A 127 4.13 0.60 13.60
C GLY A 127 3.56 0.74 15.01
N LEU A 128 2.55 -0.06 15.37
CA LEU A 128 1.94 -0.06 16.71
C LEU A 128 2.94 -0.39 17.83
N MET A 129 3.84 -1.37 17.61
CA MET A 129 4.89 -1.71 18.58
C MET A 129 5.83 -0.53 18.87
N PHE A 130 6.10 0.31 17.85
CA PHE A 130 6.90 1.53 17.99
C PHE A 130 6.08 2.78 18.36
N GLY A 131 4.78 2.63 18.62
CA GLY A 131 3.91 3.72 19.04
C GLY A 131 3.30 4.53 17.89
N PHE A 132 3.48 4.12 16.63
CA PHE A 132 2.86 4.75 15.46
C PHE A 132 1.54 4.06 15.11
N ARG A 133 0.55 4.83 14.68
CA ARG A 133 -0.73 4.33 14.16
C ARG A 133 -0.81 4.54 12.66
N PHE A 134 -0.55 3.50 11.90
CA PHE A 134 -0.75 3.52 10.46
C PHE A 134 -2.21 3.24 10.09
N LEU A 135 -2.65 3.83 8.98
CA LEU A 135 -3.99 3.61 8.46
C LEU A 135 -4.12 2.21 7.85
N GLU A 136 -5.34 1.67 7.86
CA GLU A 136 -5.65 0.40 7.20
C GLU A 136 -5.43 0.51 5.69
N ASN A 137 -4.83 -0.54 5.11
CA ASN A 137 -4.56 -0.58 3.67
C ASN A 137 -5.53 -1.51 2.91
N PHE A 138 -6.18 -2.42 3.61
CA PHE A 138 -7.17 -3.35 3.07
C PHE A 138 -8.42 -3.42 3.95
N ASN A 139 -9.60 -3.45 3.31
CA ASN A 139 -10.88 -3.62 3.98
C ASN A 139 -11.76 -4.58 3.18
N TYR A 140 -11.48 -5.90 3.25
CA TYR A 140 -12.24 -6.96 2.58
C TYR A 140 -12.58 -6.64 1.10
N PRO A 141 -11.60 -6.41 0.21
CA PRO A 141 -11.84 -5.93 -1.15
C PRO A 141 -12.62 -6.89 -2.02
N LEU A 142 -12.54 -8.20 -1.75
CA LEU A 142 -13.19 -9.23 -2.57
C LEU A 142 -14.72 -9.30 -2.40
N ILE A 143 -15.30 -8.60 -1.39
CA ILE A 143 -16.74 -8.48 -1.22
C ILE A 143 -17.31 -7.22 -1.88
N ALA A 144 -16.49 -6.48 -2.62
CA ALA A 144 -16.92 -5.23 -3.24
C ALA A 144 -18.02 -5.46 -4.28
N SER A 145 -19.03 -4.60 -4.26
CA SER A 145 -20.17 -4.66 -5.20
C SER A 145 -19.94 -3.88 -6.50
N SER A 146 -18.85 -3.14 -6.60
CA SER A 146 -18.47 -2.36 -7.78
C SER A 146 -16.97 -2.13 -7.85
N ILE A 147 -16.45 -1.79 -9.05
CA ILE A 147 -15.04 -1.42 -9.23
C ILE A 147 -14.64 -0.22 -8.34
N THR A 148 -15.53 0.74 -8.18
CA THR A 148 -15.30 1.90 -7.30
C THR A 148 -15.22 1.48 -5.83
N ASP A 149 -16.08 0.55 -5.38
CA ASP A 149 -16.03 0.01 -4.02
C ASP A 149 -14.79 -0.84 -3.81
N PHE A 150 -14.39 -1.63 -4.82
CA PHE A 150 -13.15 -2.40 -4.79
C PHE A 150 -11.92 -1.51 -4.49
N TRP A 151 -11.72 -0.42 -5.25
CA TRP A 151 -10.59 0.50 -5.04
C TRP A 151 -10.66 1.30 -3.73
N ARG A 152 -11.80 1.41 -3.09
CA ARG A 152 -11.94 1.97 -1.73
C ARG A 152 -11.50 1.00 -0.64
N ARG A 153 -11.37 -0.28 -0.99
CA ARG A 153 -11.05 -1.37 -0.06
C ARG A 153 -9.69 -2.01 -0.33
N TRP A 154 -9.18 -1.87 -1.55
CA TRP A 154 -7.89 -2.38 -2.00
C TRP A 154 -6.85 -1.28 -2.00
N HIS A 155 -5.68 -1.55 -1.36
CA HIS A 155 -4.55 -0.63 -1.31
C HIS A 155 -4.98 0.83 -1.05
N ILE A 156 -5.71 1.03 0.05
CA ILE A 156 -6.41 2.28 0.38
C ILE A 156 -5.45 3.47 0.39
N SER A 157 -4.24 3.29 0.91
CA SER A 157 -3.23 4.35 0.97
C SER A 157 -2.81 4.83 -0.42
N LEU A 158 -2.56 3.93 -1.38
CA LEU A 158 -2.24 4.28 -2.77
C LEU A 158 -3.43 4.91 -3.47
N SER A 159 -4.61 4.30 -3.34
CA SER A 159 -5.85 4.81 -3.96
C SER A 159 -6.19 6.21 -3.47
N SER A 160 -6.04 6.49 -2.18
CA SER A 160 -6.26 7.81 -1.60
C SER A 160 -5.19 8.81 -2.03
N TRP A 161 -3.93 8.39 -2.16
CA TRP A 161 -2.85 9.22 -2.65
C TRP A 161 -3.12 9.69 -4.09
N PHE A 162 -3.39 8.76 -5.02
CA PHE A 162 -3.72 9.10 -6.41
C PHE A 162 -4.97 9.97 -6.52
N LYS A 163 -5.99 9.71 -5.72
CA LYS A 163 -7.20 10.52 -5.67
C LYS A 163 -6.88 11.96 -5.31
N GLU A 164 -6.10 12.20 -4.27
CA GLU A 164 -5.85 13.54 -3.74
C GLU A 164 -4.80 14.32 -4.52
N TYR A 165 -3.72 13.66 -4.92
CA TYR A 165 -2.58 14.34 -5.52
C TYR A 165 -2.59 14.32 -7.06
N LEU A 166 -3.40 13.48 -7.70
CA LEU A 166 -3.50 13.40 -9.15
C LEU A 166 -4.92 13.62 -9.66
N TYR A 167 -5.89 12.80 -9.23
CA TYR A 167 -7.24 12.82 -9.78
C TYR A 167 -7.99 14.12 -9.51
N ILE A 168 -7.99 14.60 -8.27
CA ILE A 168 -8.66 15.84 -7.87
C ILE A 168 -8.03 17.07 -8.53
N PRO A 169 -6.68 17.26 -8.56
CA PRO A 169 -6.03 18.35 -9.26
C PRO A 169 -6.32 18.39 -10.77
N LEU A 170 -6.46 17.25 -11.44
CA LEU A 170 -6.85 17.15 -12.85
C LEU A 170 -8.32 17.57 -13.10
N GLY A 171 -9.07 17.86 -12.04
CA GLY A 171 -10.49 18.25 -12.09
C GLY A 171 -11.47 17.16 -11.62
N GLY A 172 -10.98 15.96 -11.33
CA GLY A 172 -11.83 14.84 -10.86
C GLY A 172 -12.97 14.53 -11.84
N ASN A 173 -14.19 14.43 -11.31
CA ASN A 173 -15.43 14.23 -12.08
C ASN A 173 -16.24 15.49 -12.36
N ARG A 174 -15.67 16.68 -12.06
CA ARG A 174 -16.40 17.96 -12.13
C ARG A 174 -16.50 18.55 -13.55
N LYS A 175 -15.66 18.09 -14.48
CA LYS A 175 -15.51 18.67 -15.84
C LYS A 175 -16.17 17.78 -16.93
N GLY A 176 -17.23 17.05 -16.60
CA GLY A 176 -17.99 16.21 -17.53
C GLY A 176 -17.43 14.79 -17.70
N LYS A 177 -18.22 13.91 -18.34
CA LYS A 177 -17.93 12.46 -18.42
C LYS A 177 -16.62 12.15 -19.18
N ILE A 178 -16.38 12.78 -20.34
CA ILE A 178 -15.18 12.53 -21.15
C ILE A 178 -13.92 12.88 -20.35
N ARG A 179 -13.91 14.03 -19.68
CA ARG A 179 -12.78 14.44 -18.86
C ARG A 179 -12.56 13.50 -17.67
N THR A 180 -13.64 12.98 -17.09
CA THR A 180 -13.56 11.99 -16.03
C THR A 180 -12.86 10.70 -16.50
N TYR A 181 -13.21 10.19 -17.69
CA TYR A 181 -12.54 9.01 -18.25
C TYR A 181 -11.07 9.25 -18.56
N ILE A 182 -10.72 10.43 -19.11
CA ILE A 182 -9.30 10.83 -19.35
C ILE A 182 -8.54 10.87 -18.02
N ASN A 183 -9.10 11.48 -16.98
CA ASN A 183 -8.47 11.56 -15.66
C ASN A 183 -8.25 10.16 -15.04
N LEU A 184 -9.25 9.26 -15.16
CA LEU A 184 -9.13 7.88 -14.72
C LEU A 184 -8.05 7.13 -15.51
N PHE A 185 -8.02 7.29 -16.83
CA PHE A 185 -7.00 6.67 -17.68
C PHE A 185 -5.59 7.11 -17.26
N ILE A 186 -5.38 8.41 -17.01
CA ILE A 186 -4.10 8.95 -16.53
C ILE A 186 -3.71 8.31 -15.18
N VAL A 187 -4.66 8.19 -14.24
CA VAL A 187 -4.41 7.56 -12.92
C VAL A 187 -4.01 6.10 -13.09
N PHE A 188 -4.77 5.32 -13.86
CA PHE A 188 -4.46 3.90 -14.08
C PHE A 188 -3.14 3.68 -14.82
N LEU A 189 -2.84 4.52 -15.81
CA LEU A 189 -1.56 4.46 -16.52
C LEU A 189 -0.38 4.71 -15.56
N ASN A 190 -0.50 5.69 -14.66
CA ASN A 190 0.54 5.94 -13.65
C ASN A 190 0.68 4.78 -12.67
N ILE A 191 -0.42 4.20 -12.20
CA ILE A 191 -0.39 3.00 -11.34
C ILE A 191 0.32 1.85 -12.06
N TYR A 192 -0.02 1.60 -13.33
CA TYR A 192 0.61 0.55 -14.14
C TYR A 192 2.12 0.78 -14.30
N ILE A 193 2.54 1.98 -14.67
CA ILE A 193 3.97 2.33 -14.81
C ILE A 193 4.73 2.08 -13.51
N ILE A 194 4.15 2.45 -12.37
CA ILE A 194 4.80 2.29 -11.06
C ILE A 194 4.91 0.82 -10.67
N ILE A 195 3.86 0.00 -10.91
CA ILE A 195 3.89 -1.43 -10.64
C ILE A 195 4.94 -2.08 -11.54
N SER A 196 4.97 -1.77 -12.84
CA SER A 196 5.95 -2.31 -13.78
C SER A 196 7.39 -1.93 -13.42
N ALA A 197 7.61 -0.71 -12.95
CA ALA A 197 8.92 -0.28 -12.47
C ALA A 197 9.35 -1.04 -11.20
N PHE A 198 8.41 -1.33 -10.31
CA PHE A 198 8.67 -2.12 -9.10
C PHE A 198 9.03 -3.58 -9.44
N ASP A 199 8.29 -4.21 -10.36
CA ASP A 199 8.58 -5.57 -10.82
C ASP A 199 9.97 -5.65 -11.47
N TYR A 200 10.37 -4.63 -12.22
CA TYR A 200 11.71 -4.54 -12.81
C TYR A 200 12.81 -4.42 -11.75
N GLU A 201 12.63 -3.58 -10.70
CA GLU A 201 13.57 -3.47 -9.58
C GLU A 201 13.73 -4.82 -8.84
N VAL A 202 12.62 -5.52 -8.58
CA VAL A 202 12.63 -6.83 -7.90
C VAL A 202 13.32 -7.90 -8.76
N SER A 203 13.07 -7.93 -10.07
CA SER A 203 13.71 -8.84 -11.01
C SER A 203 15.22 -8.59 -11.12
N PHE A 204 15.63 -7.32 -11.14
CA PHE A 204 17.06 -6.95 -11.18
C PHE A 204 17.80 -7.42 -9.94
N ILE A 205 17.21 -7.27 -8.76
CA ILE A 205 17.81 -7.74 -7.49
C ILE A 205 17.89 -9.26 -7.45
N LYS A 206 16.88 -9.99 -7.97
CA LYS A 206 16.89 -11.45 -8.05
C LYS A 206 17.84 -12.01 -9.10
N GLY A 207 18.09 -11.29 -10.19
CA GLY A 207 19.00 -11.71 -11.27
C GLY A 207 20.48 -11.44 -10.99
N SER A 208 20.79 -10.67 -9.94
CA SER A 208 22.17 -10.37 -9.51
C SER A 208 22.66 -11.28 -8.38
N SER A 209 21.89 -12.26 -7.96
CA SER A 209 22.24 -13.32 -7.01
C SER A 209 22.31 -14.66 -7.70
#